data_d6e8a5670318ca6cec6158febb9f9b72
#
_entry.id   d6e8a5670318ca6cec6158febb9f9b72
#
_cell.length_a   1.000
_cell.length_b   1.000
_cell.length_c   1.000
_cell.angle_alpha   90.00
_cell.angle_beta   90.00
_cell.angle_gamma   90.00
#
_symmetry.space_group_name_H-M   'P 1'
#
loop_
_entity.id
_entity.type
_entity.pdbx_description
1 polymer ?
#
loop_
_entity_poly.entity_id
_entity_poly.type
_entity_poly.pdbx_seq_one_letter_code
_entity_poly.pdbx_strand_id
1 'polypeptide(L)'
;MISLRVPEYGTSERRLRKAMTVTATLDHPTSTLSGKGITPVSMSRYDTDFQGFSDDLGASFTRYGFAVVSDHGLNETVIQAAIADAKAFFALPEDIKRAYHQPGTGGARGLTPFGTEAARDAKAVDLKEFWHTGRELPAGHAYGRYMRANLWPTEVPGFRAHLYGMFEALDALGRKILKAIARYMDLGDDYFEDKVELGNSVLRMLHYPPVPADAPGVRAGAHEDINVITLLLGAEEAGLQLKDADGEWLDIAPPPGALVVNIGDMLQRLTNHVLPSTTHRVVNPAPERRGFARYSTPFFLHFNPDFVIETLPSTITAQNPDRYAGKSIMAEDFLTERLKEIRLL
;
A
#
# COMPACT_ATOMS: atom_id res chain seq x y z
N MET A 1 12.65 52.36 9.69
CA MET A 1 11.36 51.72 9.32
C MET A 1 11.64 50.81 8.13
N ILE A 2 11.85 49.53 8.38
CA ILE A 2 12.06 48.49 7.35
C ILE A 2 10.74 47.74 7.27
N SER A 3 10.03 47.88 6.13
CA SER A 3 8.80 47.21 5.84
C SER A 3 9.11 45.78 5.40
N LEU A 4 8.76 44.78 6.23
CA LEU A 4 8.76 43.39 5.88
C LEU A 4 7.49 43.10 5.09
N ARG A 5 7.62 42.79 3.79
CA ARG A 5 6.54 42.23 2.96
C ARG A 5 6.38 40.76 3.34
N VAL A 6 5.19 40.40 3.78
CA VAL A 6 4.71 39.01 3.93
C VAL A 6 4.36 38.51 2.54
N PRO A 7 4.78 37.31 2.12
CA PRO A 7 4.33 36.74 0.87
C PRO A 7 2.84 36.35 0.97
N GLU A 8 2.03 36.79 0.02
CA GLU A 8 0.64 36.36 -0.10
C GLU A 8 0.56 34.87 -0.48
N TYR A 9 0.06 34.06 0.42
CA TYR A 9 -0.36 32.68 0.15
C TYR A 9 -1.72 32.69 -0.56
N GLY A 10 -1.70 32.85 -1.88
CA GLY A 10 -2.93 32.88 -2.68
C GLY A 10 -2.96 31.79 -3.72
N THR A 11 -3.25 30.52 -3.37
CA THR A 11 -3.62 29.51 -4.39
C THR A 11 -4.34 28.27 -3.82
N SER A 12 -4.38 28.02 -2.51
CA SER A 12 -4.91 26.78 -1.94
C SER A 12 -6.44 26.62 -2.11
N GLU A 13 -7.19 27.72 -1.99
CA GLU A 13 -8.66 27.68 -2.12
C GLU A 13 -9.16 27.29 -3.53
N ARG A 14 -8.39 27.58 -4.59
CA ARG A 14 -8.84 27.33 -5.97
C ARG A 14 -8.81 25.84 -6.33
N ARG A 15 -7.86 25.07 -5.81
CA ARG A 15 -7.73 23.64 -6.12
C ARG A 15 -8.57 22.74 -5.21
N LEU A 16 -8.66 23.10 -3.92
CA LEU A 16 -9.63 22.45 -3.03
C LEU A 16 -11.06 22.68 -3.52
N ARG A 17 -11.38 23.89 -4.05
CA ARG A 17 -12.67 24.13 -4.69
C ARG A 17 -12.86 23.30 -5.96
N LYS A 18 -11.79 22.98 -6.73
CA LYS A 18 -11.88 22.13 -7.93
C LYS A 18 -12.13 20.66 -7.57
N ALA A 19 -11.47 20.14 -6.53
CA ALA A 19 -11.74 18.81 -6.01
C ALA A 19 -13.15 18.70 -5.37
N MET A 20 -13.61 19.77 -4.69
CA MET A 20 -14.93 19.81 -4.05
C MET A 20 -16.07 20.19 -5.02
N THR A 21 -15.80 20.93 -6.11
CA THR A 21 -16.82 21.27 -7.12
C THR A 21 -17.16 20.07 -8.01
N VAL A 22 -16.27 19.09 -8.13
CA VAL A 22 -16.56 17.81 -8.82
C VAL A 22 -17.54 16.94 -8.02
N THR A 23 -17.63 17.13 -6.70
CA THR A 23 -18.59 16.39 -5.86
C THR A 23 -19.96 17.08 -5.76
N ALA A 24 -20.11 18.34 -6.18
CA ALA A 24 -21.34 19.12 -5.95
C ALA A 24 -22.28 19.26 -7.16
N THR A 25 -21.86 18.87 -8.36
CA THR A 25 -22.71 18.96 -9.57
C THR A 25 -22.38 17.84 -10.54
N LEU A 26 -22.80 16.61 -10.23
CA LEU A 26 -22.93 15.57 -11.25
C LEU A 26 -24.38 15.09 -11.25
N ASP A 27 -25.17 15.66 -12.17
CA ASP A 27 -26.36 15.01 -12.70
C ASP A 27 -25.93 13.64 -13.24
N HIS A 28 -26.48 12.59 -12.67
CA HIS A 28 -26.22 11.21 -13.10
C HIS A 28 -26.91 10.94 -14.45
N PRO A 29 -26.19 10.71 -15.53
CA PRO A 29 -26.74 9.90 -16.60
C PRO A 29 -26.63 8.43 -16.15
N THR A 30 -27.77 7.79 -15.99
CA THR A 30 -27.88 6.33 -15.94
C THR A 30 -27.33 5.76 -17.24
N SER A 31 -26.04 5.39 -17.26
CA SER A 31 -25.47 4.57 -18.31
C SER A 31 -25.05 3.23 -17.71
N THR A 32 -25.59 2.18 -18.28
CA THR A 32 -25.27 0.78 -18.08
C THR A 32 -23.75 0.55 -18.05
N LEU A 33 -23.19 0.38 -16.84
CA LEU A 33 -21.78 0.15 -16.61
C LEU A 33 -21.45 -1.35 -16.65
N SER A 34 -21.31 -1.88 -17.85
CA SER A 34 -20.48 -3.05 -18.10
C SER A 34 -19.06 -2.54 -18.39
N GLY A 35 -18.17 -2.57 -17.40
CA GLY A 35 -16.79 -2.08 -17.56
C GLY A 35 -16.37 -1.07 -16.50
N LYS A 36 -16.72 -1.27 -15.23
CA LYS A 36 -16.22 -0.48 -14.10
C LYS A 36 -14.78 -0.89 -13.79
N GLY A 37 -13.81 -0.35 -14.52
CA GLY A 37 -12.40 -0.46 -14.19
C GLY A 37 -11.83 0.92 -13.81
N ILE A 38 -10.89 0.96 -12.87
CA ILE A 38 -10.07 2.14 -12.63
C ILE A 38 -9.23 2.36 -13.90
N THR A 39 -9.36 3.53 -14.52
CA THR A 39 -8.56 3.87 -15.71
C THR A 39 -7.08 3.93 -15.36
N PRO A 40 -6.20 3.19 -16.05
CA PRO A 40 -4.77 3.25 -15.79
C PRO A 40 -4.19 4.64 -16.08
N VAL A 41 -3.30 5.10 -15.21
CA VAL A 41 -2.50 6.32 -15.37
C VAL A 41 -1.09 5.89 -15.77
N SER A 42 -0.61 6.35 -16.94
CA SER A 42 0.71 5.96 -17.44
C SER A 42 1.83 6.75 -16.77
N MET A 43 2.80 6.02 -16.19
CA MET A 43 4.00 6.60 -15.59
C MET A 43 4.92 7.29 -16.61
N SER A 44 4.77 7.01 -17.90
CA SER A 44 5.52 7.73 -18.96
C SER A 44 5.23 9.24 -18.99
N ARG A 45 4.08 9.66 -18.42
CA ARG A 45 3.72 11.08 -18.28
C ARG A 45 4.43 11.77 -17.11
N TYR A 46 5.06 11.02 -16.21
CA TYR A 46 5.73 11.58 -15.03
C TYR A 46 6.75 12.67 -15.39
N ASP A 47 7.57 12.42 -16.42
CA ASP A 47 8.61 13.37 -16.85
C ASP A 47 8.14 14.38 -17.91
N THR A 48 7.02 14.11 -18.60
CA THR A 48 6.55 14.93 -19.74
C THR A 48 5.32 15.78 -19.44
N ASP A 49 4.47 15.33 -18.50
CA ASP A 49 3.24 15.99 -18.08
C ASP A 49 2.96 15.68 -16.60
N PHE A 50 3.87 16.11 -15.73
CA PHE A 50 3.81 15.78 -14.30
C PHE A 50 2.53 16.30 -13.63
N GLN A 51 2.03 17.48 -14.03
CA GLN A 51 0.81 18.03 -13.46
C GLN A 51 -0.41 17.17 -13.84
N GLY A 52 -0.58 16.85 -15.14
CA GLY A 52 -1.70 16.01 -15.58
C GLY A 52 -1.61 14.58 -15.05
N PHE A 53 -0.40 14.02 -14.92
CA PHE A 53 -0.18 12.74 -14.24
C PHE A 53 -0.65 12.79 -12.78
N SER A 54 -0.25 13.84 -12.04
CA SER A 54 -0.61 14.01 -10.63
C SER A 54 -2.11 14.25 -10.44
N ASP A 55 -2.73 15.03 -11.33
CA ASP A 55 -4.17 15.31 -11.28
C ASP A 55 -4.99 14.02 -11.50
N ASP A 56 -4.65 13.20 -12.51
CA ASP A 56 -5.37 11.96 -12.80
C ASP A 56 -5.17 10.91 -11.69
N LEU A 57 -3.93 10.77 -11.20
CA LEU A 57 -3.60 9.87 -10.11
C LEU A 57 -4.34 10.26 -8.81
N GLY A 58 -4.27 11.54 -8.45
CA GLY A 58 -4.93 12.08 -7.27
C GLY A 58 -6.45 11.99 -7.34
N ALA A 59 -7.06 12.22 -8.51
CA ALA A 59 -8.49 12.04 -8.72
C ALA A 59 -8.93 10.58 -8.52
N SER A 60 -8.13 9.61 -8.99
CA SER A 60 -8.37 8.19 -8.75
C SER A 60 -8.32 7.86 -7.26
N PHE A 61 -7.29 8.33 -6.55
CA PHE A 61 -7.18 8.11 -5.10
C PHE A 61 -8.31 8.76 -4.31
N THR A 62 -8.69 10.00 -4.64
CA THR A 62 -9.80 10.70 -3.96
C THR A 62 -11.12 9.93 -4.12
N ARG A 63 -11.36 9.35 -5.30
CA ARG A 63 -12.60 8.64 -5.60
C ARG A 63 -12.63 7.22 -5.04
N TYR A 64 -11.54 6.47 -5.20
CA TYR A 64 -11.52 5.04 -4.94
C TYR A 64 -10.59 4.63 -3.81
N GLY A 65 -9.70 5.51 -3.34
CA GLY A 65 -8.55 5.13 -2.51
C GLY A 65 -7.52 4.27 -3.24
N PHE A 66 -7.74 4.03 -4.54
CA PHE A 66 -6.96 3.16 -5.43
C PHE A 66 -6.64 3.85 -6.74
N ALA A 67 -5.52 3.47 -7.33
CA ALA A 67 -5.14 3.82 -8.70
C ALA A 67 -4.47 2.61 -9.38
N VAL A 68 -4.56 2.57 -10.72
CA VAL A 68 -3.81 1.63 -11.55
C VAL A 68 -2.75 2.42 -12.30
N VAL A 69 -1.49 1.99 -12.22
CA VAL A 69 -0.34 2.66 -12.84
C VAL A 69 0.27 1.74 -13.89
N SER A 70 0.26 2.17 -15.15
CA SER A 70 0.94 1.49 -16.26
C SER A 70 2.32 2.10 -16.52
N ASP A 71 3.14 1.42 -17.33
CA ASP A 71 4.44 1.91 -17.78
C ASP A 71 5.37 2.33 -16.62
N HIS A 72 5.30 1.61 -15.51
CA HIS A 72 5.97 1.96 -14.24
C HIS A 72 7.50 1.84 -14.28
N GLY A 73 8.06 1.26 -15.36
CA GLY A 73 9.51 1.20 -15.59
C GLY A 73 10.29 0.25 -14.66
N LEU A 74 9.62 -0.55 -13.83
CA LEU A 74 10.30 -1.58 -13.04
C LEU A 74 10.87 -2.66 -13.98
N ASN A 75 12.07 -3.12 -13.67
CA ASN A 75 12.73 -4.15 -14.46
C ASN A 75 12.06 -5.52 -14.24
N GLU A 76 11.42 -6.05 -15.28
CA GLU A 76 10.72 -7.33 -15.23
C GLU A 76 11.62 -8.48 -14.81
N THR A 77 12.92 -8.47 -15.19
CA THR A 77 13.88 -9.51 -14.77
C THR A 77 14.06 -9.53 -13.26
N VAL A 78 14.11 -8.35 -12.61
CA VAL A 78 14.22 -8.25 -11.14
C VAL A 78 12.96 -8.77 -10.47
N ILE A 79 11.79 -8.41 -11.00
CA ILE A 79 10.49 -8.87 -10.49
C ILE A 79 10.40 -10.40 -10.58
N GLN A 80 10.66 -10.97 -11.74
CA GLN A 80 10.55 -12.40 -11.97
C GLN A 80 11.58 -13.21 -11.16
N ALA A 81 12.81 -12.70 -10.99
CA ALA A 81 13.79 -13.33 -10.14
C ALA A 81 13.34 -13.38 -8.67
N ALA A 82 12.82 -12.27 -8.13
CA ALA A 82 12.32 -12.23 -6.76
C ALA A 82 11.11 -13.16 -6.55
N ILE A 83 10.17 -13.21 -7.51
CA ILE A 83 9.02 -14.12 -7.47
C ILE A 83 9.48 -15.58 -7.54
N ALA A 84 10.45 -15.92 -8.40
CA ALA A 84 10.98 -17.25 -8.53
C ALA A 84 11.66 -17.73 -7.23
N ASP A 85 12.44 -16.89 -6.59
CA ASP A 85 13.08 -17.20 -5.31
C ASP A 85 12.06 -17.35 -4.19
N ALA A 86 11.03 -16.52 -4.13
CA ALA A 86 9.94 -16.67 -3.19
C ALA A 86 9.20 -18.00 -3.40
N LYS A 87 8.90 -18.39 -4.64
CA LYS A 87 8.29 -19.69 -4.97
C LYS A 87 9.19 -20.85 -4.53
N ALA A 88 10.50 -20.74 -4.76
CA ALA A 88 11.47 -21.75 -4.31
C ALA A 88 11.50 -21.86 -2.78
N PHE A 89 11.47 -20.75 -2.06
CA PHE A 89 11.42 -20.75 -0.60
C PHE A 89 10.14 -21.40 -0.07
N PHE A 90 8.98 -21.04 -0.59
CA PHE A 90 7.70 -21.60 -0.14
C PHE A 90 7.55 -23.10 -0.48
N ALA A 91 8.29 -23.59 -1.45
CA ALA A 91 8.36 -25.02 -1.78
C ALA A 91 9.27 -25.84 -0.87
N LEU A 92 10.06 -25.21 0.03
CA LEU A 92 10.92 -25.91 0.98
C LEU A 92 10.08 -26.71 2.01
N PRO A 93 10.66 -27.76 2.61
CA PRO A 93 10.06 -28.47 3.72
C PRO A 93 9.65 -27.54 4.86
N GLU A 94 8.54 -27.84 5.51
CA GLU A 94 7.94 -26.97 6.54
C GLU A 94 8.86 -26.69 7.73
N ASP A 95 9.65 -27.68 8.15
CA ASP A 95 10.64 -27.56 9.23
C ASP A 95 11.74 -26.57 8.87
N ILE A 96 12.20 -26.56 7.62
CA ILE A 96 13.19 -25.60 7.13
C ILE A 96 12.58 -24.19 7.08
N LYS A 97 11.38 -24.04 6.51
CA LYS A 97 10.69 -22.74 6.46
C LYS A 97 10.49 -22.16 7.86
N ARG A 98 10.06 -22.99 8.82
CA ARG A 98 9.80 -22.57 10.21
C ARG A 98 11.03 -22.08 10.97
N ALA A 99 12.25 -22.46 10.56
CA ALA A 99 13.47 -21.91 11.12
C ALA A 99 13.60 -20.39 10.92
N TYR A 100 12.90 -19.84 9.92
CA TYR A 100 12.85 -18.40 9.61
C TYR A 100 11.66 -17.67 10.23
N HIS A 101 10.88 -18.35 11.07
CA HIS A 101 9.80 -17.71 11.83
C HIS A 101 10.33 -17.15 13.15
N GLN A 102 9.97 -15.89 13.44
CA GLN A 102 10.32 -15.23 14.70
C GLN A 102 9.04 -14.95 15.53
N PRO A 103 8.64 -15.84 16.45
CA PRO A 103 7.46 -15.64 17.28
C PRO A 103 7.52 -14.34 18.09
N GLY A 104 6.37 -13.69 18.29
CA GLY A 104 6.26 -12.46 19.10
C GLY A 104 6.86 -11.21 18.47
N THR A 105 7.11 -11.23 17.16
CA THR A 105 7.67 -10.08 16.42
C THR A 105 6.64 -9.40 15.51
N GLY A 106 5.38 -9.81 15.55
CA GLY A 106 4.34 -9.30 14.64
C GLY A 106 4.58 -9.67 13.18
N GLY A 107 5.37 -10.71 12.89
CA GLY A 107 5.76 -11.06 11.54
C GLY A 107 6.64 -10.01 10.85
N ALA A 108 7.33 -9.16 11.62
CA ALA A 108 8.06 -8.00 11.10
C ALA A 108 9.12 -8.36 10.05
N ARG A 109 9.73 -9.53 10.13
CA ARG A 109 10.74 -10.04 9.19
C ARG A 109 10.67 -11.56 9.09
N GLY A 110 11.11 -12.12 7.96
CA GLY A 110 11.13 -13.55 7.73
C GLY A 110 9.75 -14.15 7.49
N LEU A 111 9.58 -15.41 7.84
CA LEU A 111 8.35 -16.18 7.60
C LEU A 111 7.28 -15.87 8.65
N THR A 112 6.05 -15.61 8.18
CA THR A 112 4.83 -15.82 8.96
C THR A 112 4.14 -17.08 8.44
N PRO A 113 4.00 -18.13 9.26
CA PRO A 113 3.47 -19.43 8.83
C PRO A 113 2.01 -19.37 8.44
N PHE A 114 1.56 -20.38 7.68
CA PHE A 114 0.17 -20.53 7.27
C PHE A 114 -0.79 -20.49 8.47
N GLY A 115 -1.90 -19.76 8.29
CA GLY A 115 -2.96 -19.70 9.28
C GLY A 115 -2.62 -18.90 10.56
N THR A 116 -1.62 -18.02 10.52
CA THR A 116 -1.25 -17.16 11.67
C THR A 116 -2.02 -15.85 11.68
N GLU A 117 -2.17 -15.19 10.53
CA GLU A 117 -2.83 -13.90 10.40
C GLU A 117 -4.35 -14.07 10.21
N ALA A 118 -5.12 -13.18 10.79
CA ALA A 118 -6.57 -13.07 10.56
C ALA A 118 -6.94 -11.59 10.38
N ALA A 119 -7.90 -11.30 9.50
CA ALA A 119 -8.47 -9.97 9.41
C ALA A 119 -9.14 -9.58 10.75
N ARG A 120 -9.21 -8.28 11.03
CA ARG A 120 -9.90 -7.76 12.23
C ARG A 120 -11.32 -8.33 12.28
N ASP A 121 -11.72 -8.83 13.46
CA ASP A 121 -13.04 -9.45 13.71
C ASP A 121 -13.36 -10.71 12.87
N ALA A 122 -12.39 -11.26 12.13
CA ALA A 122 -12.61 -12.50 11.39
C ALA A 122 -12.75 -13.71 12.31
N LYS A 123 -13.70 -14.61 11.98
CA LYS A 123 -13.92 -15.89 12.68
C LYS A 123 -12.97 -16.98 12.22
N ALA A 124 -12.33 -16.82 11.06
CA ALA A 124 -11.39 -17.76 10.46
C ALA A 124 -10.08 -17.03 10.13
N VAL A 125 -8.98 -17.77 10.15
CA VAL A 125 -7.68 -17.29 9.70
C VAL A 125 -7.64 -17.16 8.19
N ASP A 126 -6.78 -16.29 7.67
CA ASP A 126 -6.52 -16.16 6.25
C ASP A 126 -5.74 -17.39 5.74
N LEU A 127 -6.09 -17.82 4.52
CA LEU A 127 -5.50 -19.02 3.90
C LEU A 127 -4.18 -18.67 3.19
N LYS A 128 -3.21 -18.16 3.95
CA LYS A 128 -1.93 -17.67 3.42
C LYS A 128 -0.77 -17.89 4.39
N GLU A 129 0.43 -17.96 3.84
CA GLU A 129 1.70 -17.73 4.50
C GLU A 129 2.44 -16.60 3.77
N PHE A 130 3.41 -15.95 4.40
CA PHE A 130 4.16 -14.90 3.75
C PHE A 130 5.56 -14.72 4.29
N TRP A 131 6.40 -14.08 3.47
CA TRP A 131 7.73 -13.63 3.83
C TRP A 131 7.80 -12.11 3.84
N HIS A 132 8.43 -11.52 4.88
CA HIS A 132 8.70 -10.09 4.95
C HIS A 132 10.17 -9.76 4.80
N THR A 133 10.46 -8.84 3.87
CA THR A 133 11.74 -8.14 3.72
C THR A 133 11.52 -6.66 4.03
N GLY A 134 12.31 -6.10 4.93
CA GLY A 134 12.25 -4.69 5.29
C GLY A 134 13.52 -3.95 4.91
N ARG A 135 13.54 -2.64 5.21
CA ARG A 135 14.70 -1.78 4.98
C ARG A 135 15.91 -2.25 5.78
N GLU A 136 17.09 -2.31 5.14
CA GLU A 136 18.36 -2.49 5.82
C GLU A 136 18.90 -1.13 6.28
N LEU A 137 19.22 -1.04 7.56
CA LEU A 137 19.76 0.17 8.16
C LEU A 137 21.28 0.02 8.38
N PRO A 138 22.03 1.12 8.34
CA PRO A 138 23.42 1.11 8.79
C PRO A 138 23.55 0.58 10.23
N ALA A 139 24.65 -0.08 10.54
CA ALA A 139 24.91 -0.58 11.89
C ALA A 139 24.85 0.55 12.93
N GLY A 140 24.13 0.33 14.02
CA GLY A 140 23.97 1.31 15.10
C GLY A 140 23.00 2.46 14.81
N HIS A 141 22.26 2.43 13.69
CA HIS A 141 21.26 3.45 13.39
C HIS A 141 20.16 3.49 14.46
N ALA A 142 19.70 4.68 14.84
CA ALA A 142 18.71 4.89 15.91
C ALA A 142 17.39 4.14 15.67
N TYR A 143 16.98 3.98 14.41
CA TYR A 143 15.77 3.24 14.03
C TYR A 143 15.91 1.71 14.15
N GLY A 144 17.11 1.17 14.44
CA GLY A 144 17.28 -0.25 14.74
C GLY A 144 16.48 -0.75 15.95
N ARG A 145 16.00 0.16 16.81
CA ARG A 145 15.07 -0.16 17.91
C ARG A 145 13.64 -0.47 17.42
N TYR A 146 13.26 0.02 16.24
CA TYR A 146 11.95 -0.18 15.61
C TYR A 146 11.98 -1.23 14.51
N MET A 147 13.08 -1.28 13.75
CA MET A 147 13.24 -2.13 12.57
C MET A 147 14.23 -3.25 12.85
N ARG A 148 13.75 -4.49 12.83
CA ARG A 148 14.61 -5.67 12.96
C ARG A 148 15.43 -5.89 11.70
N ALA A 149 16.60 -6.55 11.86
CA ALA A 149 17.38 -7.00 10.72
C ALA A 149 16.61 -8.04 9.89
N ASN A 150 16.82 -8.03 8.59
CA ASN A 150 16.28 -9.06 7.71
C ASN A 150 16.87 -10.44 8.02
N LEU A 151 16.09 -11.46 7.76
CA LEU A 151 16.56 -12.86 7.68
C LEU A 151 16.76 -13.21 6.21
N TRP A 152 17.72 -14.07 5.94
CA TRP A 152 18.02 -14.48 4.57
C TRP A 152 18.21 -16.00 4.52
N PRO A 153 17.32 -16.75 3.82
CA PRO A 153 17.43 -18.20 3.71
C PRO A 153 18.64 -18.57 2.87
N THR A 154 19.44 -19.49 3.39
CA THR A 154 20.64 -20.00 2.69
C THR A 154 20.31 -21.05 1.66
N GLU A 155 19.12 -21.64 1.73
CA GLU A 155 18.63 -22.69 0.84
C GLU A 155 18.24 -22.19 -0.54
N VAL A 156 18.04 -20.86 -0.69
CA VAL A 156 17.71 -20.23 -1.97
C VAL A 156 18.80 -19.24 -2.34
N PRO A 157 19.79 -19.63 -3.13
CA PRO A 157 20.86 -18.75 -3.58
C PRO A 157 20.27 -17.55 -4.36
N GLY A 158 20.71 -16.33 -4.02
CA GLY A 158 20.18 -15.10 -4.67
C GLY A 158 19.01 -14.46 -3.95
N PHE A 159 18.32 -15.14 -3.03
CA PHE A 159 17.14 -14.65 -2.34
C PHE A 159 17.30 -13.21 -1.79
N ARG A 160 18.42 -12.94 -1.08
CA ARG A 160 18.71 -11.58 -0.59
C ARG A 160 18.83 -10.59 -1.73
N ALA A 161 19.63 -10.88 -2.75
CA ALA A 161 19.91 -9.93 -3.82
C ALA A 161 18.64 -9.60 -4.63
N HIS A 162 17.83 -10.60 -4.94
CA HIS A 162 16.63 -10.40 -5.76
C HIS A 162 15.50 -9.74 -4.96
N LEU A 163 15.21 -10.20 -3.73
CA LEU A 163 14.14 -9.59 -2.94
C LEU A 163 14.49 -8.17 -2.47
N TYR A 164 15.76 -7.96 -2.08
CA TYR A 164 16.16 -6.61 -1.66
C TYR A 164 16.26 -5.64 -2.84
N GLY A 165 16.74 -6.11 -4.00
CA GLY A 165 16.69 -5.31 -5.24
C GLY A 165 15.27 -4.93 -5.66
N MET A 166 14.31 -5.85 -5.50
CA MET A 166 12.88 -5.55 -5.72
C MET A 166 12.34 -4.55 -4.68
N PHE A 167 12.73 -4.70 -3.40
CA PHE A 167 12.39 -3.75 -2.34
C PHE A 167 12.85 -2.33 -2.71
N GLU A 168 14.12 -2.16 -3.10
CA GLU A 168 14.68 -0.85 -3.44
C GLU A 168 14.00 -0.24 -4.66
N ALA A 169 13.69 -1.05 -5.68
CA ALA A 169 13.00 -0.58 -6.88
C ALA A 169 11.57 -0.10 -6.58
N LEU A 170 10.82 -0.82 -5.72
CA LEU A 170 9.48 -0.43 -5.29
C LEU A 170 9.49 0.78 -4.35
N ASP A 171 10.48 0.88 -3.46
CA ASP A 171 10.67 2.07 -2.60
C ASP A 171 10.89 3.34 -3.45
N ALA A 172 11.79 3.25 -4.43
CA ALA A 172 12.05 4.36 -5.35
C ALA A 172 10.81 4.76 -6.17
N LEU A 173 10.04 3.78 -6.67
CA LEU A 173 8.79 4.05 -7.39
C LEU A 173 7.73 4.65 -6.47
N GLY A 174 7.60 4.15 -5.24
CA GLY A 174 6.67 4.67 -4.24
C GLY A 174 6.94 6.14 -3.91
N ARG A 175 8.19 6.55 -3.81
CA ARG A 175 8.58 7.97 -3.61
C ARG A 175 8.16 8.84 -4.80
N LYS A 176 8.29 8.37 -6.04
CA LYS A 176 7.79 9.09 -7.21
C LYS A 176 6.27 9.28 -7.17
N ILE A 177 5.53 8.25 -6.74
CA ILE A 177 4.08 8.32 -6.57
C ILE A 177 3.71 9.30 -5.45
N LEU A 178 4.44 9.30 -4.32
CA LEU A 178 4.23 10.27 -3.24
C LEU A 178 4.52 11.71 -3.67
N LYS A 179 5.51 11.92 -4.56
CA LYS A 179 5.78 13.24 -5.16
C LYS A 179 4.57 13.72 -6.00
N ALA A 180 3.92 12.83 -6.77
CA ALA A 180 2.70 13.16 -7.49
C ALA A 180 1.50 13.43 -6.55
N ILE A 181 1.39 12.68 -5.47
CA ILE A 181 0.38 12.94 -4.42
C ILE A 181 0.63 14.30 -3.77
N ALA A 182 1.87 14.66 -3.44
CA ALA A 182 2.22 15.96 -2.90
C ALA A 182 1.81 17.10 -3.85
N ARG A 183 2.08 16.96 -5.15
CA ARG A 183 1.66 17.91 -6.18
C ARG A 183 0.15 18.05 -6.25
N TYR A 184 -0.59 16.95 -6.25
CA TYR A 184 -2.06 16.95 -6.26
C TYR A 184 -2.66 17.63 -5.04
N MET A 185 -2.05 17.43 -3.86
CA MET A 185 -2.47 18.02 -2.59
C MET A 185 -2.02 19.48 -2.40
N ASP A 186 -1.38 20.09 -3.42
CA ASP A 186 -0.81 21.44 -3.39
C ASP A 186 0.25 21.62 -2.27
N LEU A 187 0.99 20.54 -2.00
CA LEU A 187 2.18 20.52 -1.16
C LEU A 187 3.43 20.70 -2.05
N GLY A 188 4.57 21.03 -1.46
CA GLY A 188 5.84 20.99 -2.20
C GLY A 188 6.11 19.58 -2.73
N ASP A 189 6.65 19.44 -3.94
CA ASP A 189 6.86 18.14 -4.57
C ASP A 189 7.66 17.17 -3.69
N ASP A 190 8.63 17.66 -2.95
CA ASP A 190 9.48 16.87 -2.06
C ASP A 190 8.92 16.74 -0.62
N TYR A 191 7.65 17.09 -0.41
CA TYR A 191 7.02 17.11 0.93
C TYR A 191 7.19 15.80 1.69
N PHE A 192 7.12 14.66 1.02
CA PHE A 192 7.21 13.35 1.66
C PHE A 192 8.64 12.81 1.78
N GLU A 193 9.63 13.39 1.07
CA GLU A 193 10.96 12.78 0.89
C GLU A 193 11.67 12.49 2.22
N ASP A 194 11.77 13.50 3.08
CA ASP A 194 12.39 13.42 4.41
C ASP A 194 11.55 12.65 5.45
N LYS A 195 10.33 12.24 5.09
CA LYS A 195 9.38 11.57 5.98
C LYS A 195 9.27 10.07 5.72
N VAL A 196 9.77 9.60 4.57
CA VAL A 196 9.71 8.18 4.15
C VAL A 196 11.08 7.59 3.80
N GLU A 197 12.14 8.40 3.73
CA GLU A 197 13.47 7.99 3.26
C GLU A 197 14.05 6.80 4.05
N LEU A 198 13.74 6.73 5.35
CA LEU A 198 14.12 5.66 6.27
C LEU A 198 12.88 4.98 6.88
N GLY A 199 11.76 5.03 6.17
CA GLY A 199 10.50 4.44 6.61
C GLY A 199 10.59 2.94 6.89
N ASN A 200 9.78 2.45 7.85
CA ASN A 200 9.67 1.02 8.18
C ASN A 200 8.91 0.25 7.10
N SER A 201 9.28 0.49 5.83
CA SER A 201 8.66 -0.12 4.67
C SER A 201 8.93 -1.62 4.60
N VAL A 202 7.99 -2.38 4.03
CA VAL A 202 8.04 -3.85 3.97
C VAL A 202 7.60 -4.34 2.60
N LEU A 203 8.46 -5.15 1.96
CA LEU A 203 8.07 -6.01 0.84
C LEU A 203 7.54 -7.33 1.40
N ARG A 204 6.28 -7.66 1.09
CA ARG A 204 5.67 -8.93 1.47
C ARG A 204 5.55 -9.84 0.25
N MET A 205 6.14 -11.03 0.33
CA MET A 205 5.90 -12.11 -0.63
C MET A 205 4.83 -13.01 -0.05
N LEU A 206 3.63 -13.00 -0.65
CA LEU A 206 2.48 -13.81 -0.21
C LEU A 206 2.40 -15.11 -1.03
N HIS A 207 2.17 -16.20 -0.33
CA HIS A 207 1.80 -17.48 -0.89
C HIS A 207 0.43 -17.92 -0.38
N TYR A 208 -0.49 -18.09 -1.29
CA TYR A 208 -1.80 -18.70 -1.05
C TYR A 208 -1.76 -20.11 -1.64
N PRO A 209 -1.65 -21.16 -0.83
CA PRO A 209 -1.68 -22.53 -1.33
C PRO A 209 -2.97 -22.85 -2.07
N PRO A 210 -3.05 -23.97 -2.81
CA PRO A 210 -4.30 -24.50 -3.33
C PRO A 210 -5.37 -24.56 -2.23
N VAL A 211 -6.58 -24.07 -2.54
CA VAL A 211 -7.68 -23.99 -1.56
C VAL A 211 -8.55 -25.23 -1.68
N PRO A 212 -8.71 -26.05 -0.61
CA PRO A 212 -9.68 -27.15 -0.59
C PRO A 212 -11.10 -26.65 -0.92
N ALA A 213 -11.91 -27.50 -1.55
CA ALA A 213 -13.25 -27.11 -2.00
C ALA A 213 -14.18 -26.67 -0.85
N ASP A 214 -13.95 -27.25 0.33
CA ASP A 214 -14.71 -27.06 1.58
C ASP A 214 -13.99 -26.19 2.61
N ALA A 215 -12.85 -25.57 2.24
CA ALA A 215 -12.09 -24.75 3.17
C ALA A 215 -12.93 -23.58 3.70
N PRO A 216 -13.07 -23.43 5.01
CA PRO A 216 -13.67 -22.25 5.59
C PRO A 216 -12.71 -21.05 5.43
N GLY A 217 -13.26 -19.87 5.12
CA GLY A 217 -12.46 -18.65 4.99
C GLY A 217 -12.21 -18.22 3.55
N VAL A 218 -11.45 -17.15 3.43
CA VAL A 218 -11.07 -16.51 2.16
C VAL A 218 -9.54 -16.36 2.08
N ARG A 219 -9.02 -16.09 0.88
CA ARG A 219 -7.59 -15.82 0.67
C ARG A 219 -7.09 -14.67 1.54
N ALA A 220 -7.81 -13.54 1.56
CA ALA A 220 -7.59 -12.45 2.52
C ALA A 220 -8.93 -11.80 2.86
N GLY A 221 -9.23 -11.69 4.16
CA GLY A 221 -10.43 -11.01 4.66
C GLY A 221 -10.44 -9.51 4.34
N ALA A 222 -11.62 -8.88 4.48
CA ALA A 222 -11.76 -7.44 4.26
C ALA A 222 -10.93 -6.66 5.30
N HIS A 223 -10.09 -5.74 4.82
CA HIS A 223 -9.17 -4.93 5.65
C HIS A 223 -8.80 -3.63 4.94
N GLU A 224 -8.17 -2.75 5.68
CA GLU A 224 -7.50 -1.54 5.23
C GLU A 224 -6.00 -1.68 5.51
N ASP A 225 -5.15 -1.09 4.67
CA ASP A 225 -3.71 -1.12 4.87
C ASP A 225 -3.28 -0.05 5.87
N ILE A 226 -2.37 -0.38 6.78
CA ILE A 226 -1.96 0.50 7.89
C ILE A 226 -1.01 1.62 7.43
N ASN A 227 -0.26 1.39 6.37
CA ASN A 227 0.87 2.17 5.85
C ASN A 227 0.48 3.51 5.19
N VAL A 228 1.41 4.12 4.46
CA VAL A 228 1.20 5.35 3.67
C VAL A 228 0.53 5.01 2.34
N ILE A 229 1.19 4.21 1.52
CA ILE A 229 0.67 3.66 0.26
C ILE A 229 1.17 2.23 0.07
N THR A 230 0.33 1.39 -0.53
CA THR A 230 0.71 0.04 -0.96
C THR A 230 0.92 0.01 -2.47
N LEU A 231 2.01 -0.56 -2.91
CA LEU A 231 2.30 -0.84 -4.31
C LEU A 231 2.16 -2.35 -4.54
N LEU A 232 1.21 -2.76 -5.36
CA LEU A 232 0.93 -4.16 -5.63
C LEU A 232 1.16 -4.47 -7.10
N LEU A 233 2.20 -5.25 -7.38
CA LEU A 233 2.39 -5.83 -8.71
C LEU A 233 1.28 -6.83 -9.00
N GLY A 234 0.77 -6.81 -10.23
CA GLY A 234 -0.33 -7.65 -10.66
C GLY A 234 -0.09 -9.11 -10.29
N ALA A 235 -1.06 -9.73 -9.62
CA ALA A 235 -1.02 -11.16 -9.32
C ALA A 235 -1.42 -11.97 -10.55
N GLU A 236 -0.84 -13.17 -10.70
CA GLU A 236 -1.20 -14.11 -11.78
C GLU A 236 -2.68 -14.54 -11.71
N GLU A 237 -3.30 -14.47 -10.54
CA GLU A 237 -4.69 -14.85 -10.28
C GLU A 237 -5.52 -13.65 -9.82
N ALA A 238 -6.72 -13.51 -10.38
CA ALA A 238 -7.70 -12.49 -10.00
C ALA A 238 -8.22 -12.67 -8.55
N GLY A 239 -9.06 -11.76 -8.10
CA GLY A 239 -9.78 -11.85 -6.84
C GLY A 239 -9.62 -10.64 -5.91
N LEU A 240 -8.83 -9.63 -6.30
CA LEU A 240 -8.77 -8.36 -5.57
C LEU A 240 -10.06 -7.58 -5.79
N GLN A 241 -10.71 -7.19 -4.71
CA GLN A 241 -11.92 -6.35 -4.72
C GLN A 241 -11.75 -5.19 -3.74
N LEU A 242 -12.18 -4.00 -4.13
CA LEU A 242 -12.36 -2.86 -3.23
C LEU A 242 -13.83 -2.66 -2.90
N LYS A 243 -14.11 -2.07 -1.74
CA LYS A 243 -15.46 -1.66 -1.35
C LYS A 243 -15.63 -0.18 -1.68
N ASP A 244 -16.55 0.14 -2.59
CA ASP A 244 -16.78 1.51 -2.99
C ASP A 244 -17.54 2.34 -1.93
N ALA A 245 -17.75 3.62 -2.22
CA ALA A 245 -18.45 4.54 -1.32
C ALA A 245 -19.92 4.16 -1.09
N ASP A 246 -20.54 3.42 -2.02
CA ASP A 246 -21.91 2.91 -1.93
C ASP A 246 -21.98 1.58 -1.14
N GLY A 247 -20.83 1.03 -0.76
CA GLY A 247 -20.70 -0.22 -0.03
C GLY A 247 -20.67 -1.47 -0.91
N GLU A 248 -20.61 -1.31 -2.24
CA GLU A 248 -20.54 -2.39 -3.20
C GLU A 248 -19.09 -2.86 -3.43
N TRP A 249 -18.93 -4.15 -3.71
CA TRP A 249 -17.63 -4.72 -4.03
C TRP A 249 -17.31 -4.62 -5.51
N LEU A 250 -16.23 -3.90 -5.85
CA LEU A 250 -15.75 -3.74 -7.21
C LEU A 250 -14.49 -4.58 -7.45
N ASP A 251 -14.49 -5.36 -8.52
CA ASP A 251 -13.30 -6.10 -8.95
C ASP A 251 -12.21 -5.16 -9.49
N ILE A 252 -10.98 -5.37 -9.06
CA ILE A 252 -9.80 -4.71 -9.62
C ILE A 252 -9.07 -5.71 -10.52
N ALA A 253 -9.14 -5.48 -11.82
CA ALA A 253 -8.47 -6.27 -12.84
C ALA A 253 -7.53 -5.37 -13.65
N PRO A 254 -6.30 -5.09 -13.16
CA PRO A 254 -5.37 -4.24 -13.87
C PRO A 254 -4.93 -4.94 -15.17
N PRO A 255 -4.57 -4.18 -16.22
CA PRO A 255 -3.95 -4.74 -17.41
C PRO A 255 -2.66 -5.50 -17.04
N PRO A 256 -2.24 -6.51 -17.83
CA PRO A 256 -0.97 -7.18 -17.62
C PRO A 256 0.19 -6.18 -17.52
N GLY A 257 1.06 -6.38 -16.52
CA GLY A 257 2.21 -5.49 -16.29
C GLY A 257 1.86 -4.14 -15.64
N ALA A 258 0.62 -3.89 -15.25
CA ALA A 258 0.28 -2.70 -14.49
C ALA A 258 0.40 -2.94 -12.97
N LEU A 259 0.67 -1.86 -12.25
CA LEU A 259 0.76 -1.80 -10.81
C LEU A 259 -0.56 -1.27 -10.23
N VAL A 260 -1.06 -1.89 -9.17
CA VAL A 260 -2.15 -1.32 -8.37
C VAL A 260 -1.53 -0.57 -7.19
N VAL A 261 -2.00 0.64 -6.93
CA VAL A 261 -1.58 1.42 -5.77
C VAL A 261 -2.80 1.79 -4.94
N ASN A 262 -2.72 1.63 -3.62
CA ASN A 262 -3.77 2.08 -2.71
C ASN A 262 -3.24 2.93 -1.57
N ILE A 263 -4.09 3.81 -1.08
CA ILE A 263 -3.87 4.64 0.08
C ILE A 263 -4.00 3.78 1.35
N GLY A 264 -3.12 4.01 2.32
CA GLY A 264 -3.18 3.41 3.64
C GLY A 264 -3.66 4.37 4.71
N ASP A 265 -3.92 3.83 5.91
CA ASP A 265 -4.50 4.54 7.05
C ASP A 265 -3.65 5.73 7.52
N MET A 266 -2.30 5.62 7.43
CA MET A 266 -1.41 6.73 7.80
C MET A 266 -1.60 7.94 6.89
N LEU A 267 -1.72 7.73 5.58
CA LEU A 267 -1.93 8.83 4.64
C LEU A 267 -3.36 9.35 4.70
N GLN A 268 -4.35 8.47 4.90
CA GLN A 268 -5.73 8.87 5.16
C GLN A 268 -5.80 9.80 6.38
N ARG A 269 -5.13 9.43 7.47
CA ARG A 269 -5.07 10.24 8.68
C ARG A 269 -4.42 11.60 8.43
N LEU A 270 -3.26 11.63 7.78
CA LEU A 270 -2.55 12.86 7.44
C LEU A 270 -3.40 13.81 6.60
N THR A 271 -4.13 13.26 5.63
CA THR A 271 -4.96 14.02 4.68
C THR A 271 -6.40 14.25 5.13
N ASN A 272 -6.73 13.99 6.41
CA ASN A 272 -8.08 14.15 6.95
C ASN A 272 -9.17 13.48 6.08
N HIS A 273 -8.88 12.28 5.57
CA HIS A 273 -9.71 11.49 4.65
C HIS A 273 -9.98 12.12 3.28
N VAL A 274 -9.23 13.14 2.86
CA VAL A 274 -9.27 13.61 1.46
C VAL A 274 -8.80 12.49 0.53
N LEU A 275 -7.80 11.72 0.95
CA LEU A 275 -7.39 10.48 0.30
C LEU A 275 -7.77 9.30 1.22
N PRO A 276 -8.85 8.56 0.90
CA PRO A 276 -9.34 7.51 1.78
C PRO A 276 -8.52 6.23 1.69
N SER A 277 -8.29 5.58 2.83
CA SER A 277 -7.88 4.17 2.91
C SER A 277 -9.13 3.32 2.69
N THR A 278 -9.16 2.59 1.60
CA THR A 278 -10.37 1.88 1.18
C THR A 278 -10.29 0.41 1.55
N THR A 279 -11.36 -0.09 2.18
CA THR A 279 -11.50 -1.49 2.52
C THR A 279 -11.41 -2.35 1.26
N HIS A 280 -10.57 -3.38 1.29
CA HIS A 280 -10.39 -4.32 0.20
C HIS A 280 -10.21 -5.75 0.69
N ARG A 281 -10.37 -6.72 -0.21
CA ARG A 281 -10.26 -8.15 0.10
C ARG A 281 -9.73 -8.95 -1.08
N VAL A 282 -9.28 -10.19 -0.81
CA VAL A 282 -8.97 -11.16 -1.88
C VAL A 282 -9.90 -12.36 -1.72
N VAL A 283 -10.82 -12.49 -2.65
CA VAL A 283 -11.80 -13.60 -2.65
C VAL A 283 -11.16 -14.89 -3.13
N ASN A 284 -11.78 -16.03 -2.77
CA ASN A 284 -11.36 -17.32 -3.30
C ASN A 284 -11.63 -17.39 -4.81
N PRO A 285 -10.77 -18.08 -5.58
CA PRO A 285 -10.99 -18.23 -7.01
C PRO A 285 -12.20 -19.11 -7.31
N ALA A 286 -12.67 -19.06 -8.56
CA ALA A 286 -13.67 -19.98 -9.07
C ALA A 286 -13.23 -21.43 -8.84
N PRO A 287 -14.18 -22.40 -8.71
CA PRO A 287 -13.88 -23.79 -8.38
C PRO A 287 -12.78 -24.42 -9.24
N GLU A 288 -12.75 -24.10 -10.53
CA GLU A 288 -11.79 -24.61 -11.53
C GLU A 288 -10.36 -24.11 -11.28
N ARG A 289 -10.20 -23.00 -10.54
CA ARG A 289 -8.91 -22.37 -10.22
C ARG A 289 -8.43 -22.63 -8.79
N ARG A 290 -9.22 -23.30 -7.96
CA ARG A 290 -8.88 -23.57 -6.54
C ARG A 290 -7.65 -24.46 -6.36
N GLY A 291 -7.39 -25.35 -7.32
CA GLY A 291 -6.21 -26.23 -7.34
C GLY A 291 -4.87 -25.52 -7.62
N PHE A 292 -4.88 -24.19 -7.88
CA PHE A 292 -3.68 -23.45 -8.18
C PHE A 292 -3.29 -22.52 -7.02
N ALA A 293 -2.00 -22.52 -6.70
CA ALA A 293 -1.44 -21.54 -5.78
C ALA A 293 -1.50 -20.13 -6.38
N ARG A 294 -1.61 -19.11 -5.54
CA ARG A 294 -1.49 -17.70 -5.92
C ARG A 294 -0.32 -17.07 -5.19
N TYR A 295 0.44 -16.26 -5.91
CA TYR A 295 1.49 -15.44 -5.34
C TYR A 295 1.12 -13.96 -5.50
N SER A 296 1.49 -13.13 -4.52
CA SER A 296 1.24 -11.69 -4.53
C SER A 296 2.36 -10.96 -3.81
N THR A 297 2.68 -9.76 -4.27
CA THR A 297 3.89 -9.05 -3.85
C THR A 297 3.60 -7.60 -3.46
N PRO A 298 2.78 -7.34 -2.42
CA PRO A 298 2.55 -5.99 -1.95
C PRO A 298 3.82 -5.41 -1.29
N PHE A 299 4.10 -4.15 -1.62
CA PHE A 299 5.09 -3.33 -0.95
C PHE A 299 4.37 -2.26 -0.14
N PHE A 300 4.52 -2.32 1.17
CA PHE A 300 3.93 -1.38 2.13
C PHE A 300 4.93 -0.26 2.42
N LEU A 301 4.72 0.91 1.83
CA LEU A 301 5.56 2.07 2.07
C LEU A 301 5.09 2.78 3.35
N HIS A 302 6.01 2.99 4.29
CA HIS A 302 5.71 3.59 5.59
C HIS A 302 6.46 4.91 5.78
N PHE A 303 5.95 5.74 6.68
CA PHE A 303 6.71 6.88 7.21
C PHE A 303 7.92 6.42 8.03
N ASN A 304 8.87 7.33 8.22
CA ASN A 304 9.92 7.20 9.23
C ASN A 304 9.26 6.94 10.59
N PRO A 305 9.81 6.05 11.44
CA PRO A 305 9.16 5.65 12.69
C PRO A 305 8.80 6.79 13.63
N ASP A 306 9.62 7.83 13.67
CA ASP A 306 9.46 9.02 14.52
C ASP A 306 8.67 10.16 13.86
N PHE A 307 8.21 9.99 12.62
CA PHE A 307 7.36 10.99 11.98
C PHE A 307 6.04 11.14 12.74
N VAL A 308 5.69 12.37 13.08
CA VAL A 308 4.42 12.70 13.76
C VAL A 308 3.34 12.95 12.71
N ILE A 309 2.34 12.07 12.67
CA ILE A 309 1.18 12.19 11.78
C ILE A 309 0.20 13.18 12.41
N GLU A 310 0.17 14.38 11.86
CA GLU A 310 -0.72 15.46 12.22
C GLU A 310 -1.56 15.85 11.00
N THR A 311 -2.85 16.13 11.21
CA THR A 311 -3.75 16.52 10.13
C THR A 311 -3.22 17.74 9.38
N LEU A 312 -3.10 17.64 8.04
CA LEU A 312 -2.71 18.76 7.19
C LEU A 312 -3.73 19.91 7.31
N PRO A 313 -3.32 21.13 7.72
CA PRO A 313 -4.25 22.24 7.89
C PRO A 313 -5.04 22.57 6.61
N SER A 314 -4.43 22.38 5.43
CA SER A 314 -5.07 22.60 4.12
C SER A 314 -6.26 21.68 3.85
N THR A 315 -6.38 20.58 4.56
CA THR A 315 -7.48 19.59 4.42
C THR A 315 -8.64 19.86 5.38
N ILE A 316 -8.48 20.82 6.31
CA ILE A 316 -9.51 21.18 7.28
C ILE A 316 -10.34 22.32 6.71
N THR A 317 -11.64 22.08 6.52
CA THR A 317 -12.60 23.07 6.00
C THR A 317 -13.92 22.99 6.77
N ALA A 318 -14.83 23.91 6.52
CA ALA A 318 -16.17 23.83 7.10
C ALA A 318 -16.94 22.55 6.70
N GLN A 319 -16.68 22.04 5.49
CA GLN A 319 -17.28 20.81 4.97
C GLN A 319 -16.50 19.54 5.36
N ASN A 320 -15.23 19.69 5.71
CA ASN A 320 -14.36 18.59 6.18
C ASN A 320 -13.64 19.03 7.46
N PRO A 321 -14.33 19.09 8.61
CA PRO A 321 -13.71 19.47 9.89
C PRO A 321 -12.64 18.48 10.30
N ASP A 322 -11.70 18.90 11.16
CA ASP A 322 -10.64 18.03 11.67
C ASP A 322 -11.22 16.80 12.39
N ARG A 323 -11.07 15.64 11.80
CA ARG A 323 -11.59 14.36 12.30
C ARG A 323 -10.85 13.86 13.55
N TYR A 324 -9.65 14.36 13.76
CA TYR A 324 -8.77 13.93 14.85
C TYR A 324 -8.67 14.96 15.99
N ALA A 325 -9.37 16.09 15.88
CA ALA A 325 -9.45 17.13 16.90
C ALA A 325 -8.08 17.61 17.42
N GLY A 326 -7.12 17.80 16.49
CA GLY A 326 -5.76 18.21 16.81
C GLY A 326 -4.87 17.12 17.45
N LYS A 327 -5.35 15.86 17.55
CA LYS A 327 -4.55 14.74 18.07
C LYS A 327 -3.56 14.26 17.02
N SER A 328 -2.28 14.40 17.31
CA SER A 328 -1.20 13.79 16.54
C SER A 328 -0.82 12.42 17.09
N ILE A 329 -0.12 11.60 16.29
CA ILE A 329 0.41 10.30 16.69
C ILE A 329 1.70 10.02 15.94
N MET A 330 2.68 9.44 16.60
CA MET A 330 3.91 8.99 15.97
C MET A 330 3.62 7.78 15.06
N ALA A 331 4.27 7.69 13.89
CA ALA A 331 4.02 6.63 12.91
C ALA A 331 4.25 5.23 13.49
N GLU A 332 5.27 5.04 14.32
CA GLU A 332 5.53 3.75 14.99
C GLU A 332 4.46 3.40 16.04
N ASP A 333 3.97 4.40 16.78
CA ASP A 333 2.89 4.17 17.75
C ASP A 333 1.61 3.76 17.03
N PHE A 334 1.27 4.46 15.92
CA PHE A 334 0.14 4.12 15.07
C PHE A 334 0.25 2.69 14.52
N LEU A 335 1.41 2.32 13.99
CA LEU A 335 1.67 0.96 13.49
C LEU A 335 1.49 -0.08 14.60
N THR A 336 2.06 0.18 15.78
CA THR A 336 1.98 -0.72 16.93
C THR A 336 0.54 -0.91 17.42
N GLU A 337 -0.25 0.16 17.50
CA GLU A 337 -1.67 0.09 17.85
C GLU A 337 -2.44 -0.80 16.87
N ARG A 338 -2.25 -0.59 15.58
CA ARG A 338 -2.94 -1.34 14.52
C ARG A 338 -2.51 -2.82 14.49
N LEU A 339 -1.22 -3.13 14.69
CA LEU A 339 -0.74 -4.52 14.74
C LEU A 339 -1.33 -5.30 15.93
N LYS A 340 -1.55 -4.63 17.08
CA LYS A 340 -2.26 -5.23 18.23
C LYS A 340 -3.73 -5.52 17.89
N GLU A 341 -4.41 -4.60 17.21
CA GLU A 341 -5.82 -4.79 16.81
C GLU A 341 -6.02 -6.02 15.90
N ILE A 342 -5.05 -6.31 15.01
CA ILE A 342 -5.08 -7.47 14.11
C ILE A 342 -4.37 -8.71 14.67
N ARG A 343 -4.00 -8.69 15.97
CA ARG A 343 -3.41 -9.80 16.73
C ARG A 343 -2.07 -10.31 16.19
N LEU A 344 -1.29 -9.45 15.57
CA LEU A 344 0.09 -9.77 15.19
C LEU A 344 1.10 -9.42 16.29
N LEU A 345 0.75 -8.55 17.23
CA LEU A 345 1.50 -8.23 18.46
C LEU A 345 0.69 -8.53 19.70
#